data_9fa95fe1ae76c3787ea3e5a05e12596c
#
_entry.id   9fa95fe1ae76c3787ea3e5a05e12596c
#
_cell.length_a   1.000
_cell.length_b   1.000
_cell.length_c   1.000
_cell.angle_alpha   90.00
_cell.angle_beta   90.00
_cell.angle_gamma   90.00
#
_symmetry.space_group_name_H-M   'P 1'
#
loop_
_entity.id
_entity.type
_entity.pdbx_description
1 polymer ?
#
loop_
_entity_poly.entity_id
_entity_poly.type
_entity_poly.pdbx_seq_one_letter_code
_entity_poly.pdbx_strand_id
1 'polypeptide(L)'
;MKGVSEELLEETALAVQRMCRDYSATFIIDDNVHLVKRIGADGVHLGKNDMPIAEARKILGEGFIIGSTVNSFEDIANTLRTATPDYFGCGPFRYTTTKQNLAPILGTEGYRAIIGQMRKHDIHIPIVAIGGIGKGDIPAIMACGVNGIALSGSILNAQDPITEMQNVLSLL
;
A
#
# COMPACT_ATOMS: atom_id res chain seq x y z
N MET A 1 -5.51 6.37 11.20
CA MET A 1 -6.13 6.85 12.46
C MET A 1 -7.64 6.97 12.26
N LYS A 2 -8.39 5.85 12.41
CA LYS A 2 -9.87 5.88 12.26
C LYS A 2 -10.51 6.36 13.58
N GLY A 3 -11.50 7.25 13.50
CA GLY A 3 -12.28 7.72 14.65
C GLY A 3 -11.68 8.89 15.46
N VAL A 4 -10.67 9.59 14.93
CA VAL A 4 -10.16 10.85 15.51
C VAL A 4 -10.81 12.06 14.81
N SER A 5 -10.72 13.25 15.44
CA SER A 5 -11.21 14.48 14.80
C SER A 5 -10.39 14.82 13.55
N GLU A 6 -10.99 15.59 12.61
CA GLU A 6 -10.30 16.02 11.40
C GLU A 6 -9.08 16.89 11.72
N GLU A 7 -9.18 17.75 12.73
CA GLU A 7 -8.06 18.61 13.15
C GLU A 7 -6.86 17.79 13.63
N LEU A 8 -7.11 16.79 14.48
CA LEU A 8 -6.03 15.93 14.99
C LEU A 8 -5.42 15.07 13.87
N LEU A 9 -6.25 14.61 12.92
CA LEU A 9 -5.78 13.86 11.76
C LEU A 9 -4.86 14.74 10.89
N GLU A 10 -5.26 15.97 10.62
CA GLU A 10 -4.47 16.91 9.81
C GLU A 10 -3.18 17.35 10.51
N GLU A 11 -3.23 17.66 11.80
CA GLU A 11 -2.04 18.00 12.59
C GLU A 11 -1.02 16.86 12.57
N THR A 12 -1.50 15.62 12.79
CA THR A 12 -0.65 14.42 12.74
C THR A 12 -0.07 14.21 11.33
N ALA A 13 -0.88 14.35 10.29
CA ALA A 13 -0.44 14.18 8.91
C ALA A 13 0.64 15.21 8.54
N LEU A 14 0.47 16.49 8.94
CA LEU A 14 1.47 17.54 8.72
C LEU A 14 2.78 17.26 9.47
N ALA A 15 2.70 16.70 10.69
CA ALA A 15 3.91 16.32 11.45
C ALA A 15 4.66 15.18 10.74
N VAL A 16 3.96 14.12 10.30
CA VAL A 16 4.56 13.01 9.54
C VAL A 16 5.10 13.49 8.20
N GLN A 17 4.38 14.36 7.48
CA GLN A 17 4.85 14.90 6.20
C GLN A 17 6.18 15.64 6.34
N ARG A 18 6.36 16.45 7.41
CA ARG A 18 7.65 17.11 7.67
C ARG A 18 8.78 16.08 7.85
N MET A 19 8.54 15.03 8.66
CA MET A 19 9.51 13.96 8.83
C MET A 19 9.83 13.25 7.50
N CYS A 20 8.83 12.94 6.70
CA CYS A 20 9.03 12.32 5.40
C CYS A 20 9.90 13.19 4.47
N ARG A 21 9.68 14.51 4.46
CA ARG A 21 10.52 15.46 3.69
C ARG A 21 11.97 15.48 4.17
N ASP A 22 12.19 15.50 5.49
CA ASP A 22 13.53 15.53 6.09
C ASP A 22 14.35 14.29 5.70
N TYR A 23 13.69 13.16 5.49
CA TYR A 23 14.29 11.87 5.09
C TYR A 23 14.09 11.49 3.63
N SER A 24 13.57 12.38 2.80
CA SER A 24 13.28 12.13 1.37
C SER A 24 12.37 10.91 1.16
N ALA A 25 11.44 10.65 2.08
CA ALA A 25 10.47 9.56 2.00
C ALA A 25 9.16 10.04 1.39
N THR A 26 8.58 9.24 0.50
CA THR A 26 7.26 9.51 -0.09
C THR A 26 6.16 9.33 0.96
N PHE A 27 5.30 10.35 1.11
CA PHE A 27 4.21 10.35 2.08
C PHE A 27 2.86 10.07 1.42
N ILE A 28 2.33 8.87 1.62
CA ILE A 28 1.03 8.41 1.13
C ILE A 28 0.03 8.37 2.29
N ILE A 29 -1.15 8.94 2.10
CA ILE A 29 -2.25 8.92 3.09
C ILE A 29 -3.26 7.84 2.67
N ASP A 30 -3.75 7.05 3.63
CA ASP A 30 -4.83 6.10 3.38
C ASP A 30 -6.19 6.81 3.30
N ASP A 31 -7.03 6.42 2.35
CA ASP A 31 -8.46 6.70 2.20
C ASP A 31 -8.82 8.17 1.92
N ASN A 32 -8.12 9.17 2.51
CA ASN A 32 -8.58 10.57 2.54
C ASN A 32 -7.98 11.45 1.43
N VAL A 33 -8.62 11.41 0.25
CA VAL A 33 -8.25 12.19 -0.95
C VAL A 33 -8.25 13.71 -0.67
N HIS A 34 -9.25 14.22 0.09
CA HIS A 34 -9.36 15.64 0.37
C HIS A 34 -8.25 16.15 1.29
N LEU A 35 -7.84 15.35 2.28
CA LEU A 35 -6.69 15.67 3.12
C LEU A 35 -5.39 15.72 2.30
N VAL A 36 -5.17 14.73 1.41
CA VAL A 36 -4.01 14.72 0.49
C VAL A 36 -3.94 16.02 -0.29
N LYS A 37 -5.07 16.44 -0.91
CA LYS A 37 -5.14 17.68 -1.69
C LYS A 37 -4.85 18.91 -0.84
N ARG A 38 -5.39 18.95 0.37
CA ARG A 38 -5.31 20.11 1.28
C ARG A 38 -3.90 20.36 1.79
N ILE A 39 -3.20 19.30 2.23
CA ILE A 39 -1.86 19.43 2.80
C ILE A 39 -0.73 19.22 1.77
N GLY A 40 -1.04 18.83 0.55
CA GLY A 40 -0.06 18.54 -0.48
C GLY A 40 0.83 17.34 -0.11
N ALA A 41 0.22 16.23 0.37
CA ALA A 41 0.92 14.95 0.50
C ALA A 41 1.24 14.40 -0.89
N ASP A 42 2.16 13.41 -0.98
CA ASP A 42 2.61 12.90 -2.28
C ASP A 42 1.54 12.01 -2.96
N GLY A 43 0.62 11.43 -2.18
CA GLY A 43 -0.43 10.60 -2.77
C GLY A 43 -1.41 10.01 -1.76
N VAL A 44 -2.31 9.18 -2.29
CA VAL A 44 -3.33 8.44 -1.54
C VAL A 44 -3.29 6.95 -1.85
N HIS A 45 -3.58 6.11 -0.85
CA HIS A 45 -3.87 4.70 -1.06
C HIS A 45 -5.35 4.43 -0.79
N LEU A 46 -6.04 3.85 -1.78
CA LEU A 46 -7.48 3.64 -1.76
C LEU A 46 -7.82 2.14 -1.61
N GLY A 47 -8.64 1.84 -0.63
CA GLY A 47 -9.26 0.52 -0.46
C GLY A 47 -10.42 0.33 -1.43
N LYS A 48 -10.96 -0.91 -1.48
CA LYS A 48 -12.05 -1.27 -2.40
C LYS A 48 -13.37 -0.50 -2.18
N ASN A 49 -13.59 0.01 -0.98
CA ASN A 49 -14.82 0.69 -0.60
C ASN A 49 -14.63 2.21 -0.44
N ASP A 50 -13.44 2.71 -0.76
CA ASP A 50 -13.12 4.13 -0.69
C ASP A 50 -13.50 4.82 -2.00
N MET A 51 -13.10 6.09 -2.15
CA MET A 51 -13.37 6.87 -3.37
C MET A 51 -12.84 6.15 -4.61
N PRO A 52 -13.59 6.06 -5.72
CA PRO A 52 -13.10 5.50 -6.96
C PRO A 52 -11.85 6.22 -7.48
N ILE A 53 -10.86 5.47 -7.99
CA ILE A 53 -9.59 6.00 -8.51
C ILE A 53 -9.80 7.13 -9.52
N ALA A 54 -10.76 6.96 -10.46
CA ALA A 54 -11.06 7.97 -11.48
C ALA A 54 -11.56 9.29 -10.88
N GLU A 55 -12.28 9.24 -9.77
CA GLU A 55 -12.76 10.41 -9.04
C GLU A 55 -11.60 11.04 -8.26
N ALA A 56 -10.81 10.25 -7.54
CA ALA A 56 -9.62 10.72 -6.85
C ALA A 56 -8.64 11.40 -7.81
N ARG A 57 -8.42 10.85 -9.02
CA ARG A 57 -7.56 11.44 -10.05
C ARG A 57 -8.09 12.80 -10.53
N LYS A 58 -9.41 12.96 -10.69
CA LYS A 58 -10.02 14.25 -11.04
C LYS A 58 -9.79 15.33 -9.97
N ILE A 59 -9.82 14.93 -8.70
CA ILE A 59 -9.61 15.87 -7.56
C ILE A 59 -8.13 16.23 -7.42
N LEU A 60 -7.25 15.22 -7.47
CA LEU A 60 -5.82 15.39 -7.21
C LEU A 60 -5.04 15.90 -8.43
N GLY A 61 -5.34 15.40 -9.61
CA GLY A 61 -4.56 15.62 -10.84
C GLY A 61 -3.45 14.58 -11.04
N GLU A 62 -2.69 14.73 -12.12
CA GLU A 62 -1.68 13.73 -12.55
C GLU A 62 -0.39 13.73 -11.70
N GLY A 63 -0.14 14.79 -10.94
CA GLY A 63 1.08 14.90 -10.11
C GLY A 63 1.05 14.12 -8.80
N PHE A 64 -0.07 13.44 -8.47
CA PHE A 64 -0.22 12.70 -7.22
C PHE A 64 -0.21 11.19 -7.45
N ILE A 65 0.41 10.46 -6.53
CA ILE A 65 0.42 9.00 -6.55
C ILE A 65 -0.92 8.48 -6.03
N ILE A 66 -1.54 7.56 -6.76
CA ILE A 66 -2.77 6.87 -6.34
C ILE A 66 -2.52 5.36 -6.31
N GLY A 67 -2.44 4.80 -5.12
CA GLY A 67 -2.40 3.36 -4.90
C GLY A 67 -3.80 2.75 -4.78
N SER A 68 -3.96 1.47 -5.11
CA SER A 68 -5.23 0.75 -4.98
C SER A 68 -5.06 -0.63 -4.36
N THR A 69 -5.94 -0.98 -3.44
CA THR A 69 -5.98 -2.32 -2.82
C THR A 69 -6.57 -3.36 -3.75
N VAL A 70 -5.86 -4.47 -3.94
CA VAL A 70 -6.33 -5.67 -4.65
C VAL A 70 -6.05 -6.93 -3.83
N ASN A 71 -6.88 -7.97 -4.03
CA ASN A 71 -6.71 -9.26 -3.37
C ASN A 71 -6.64 -10.43 -4.38
N SER A 72 -6.87 -10.16 -5.66
CA SER A 72 -6.88 -11.14 -6.73
C SER A 72 -6.52 -10.49 -8.06
N PHE A 73 -6.23 -11.32 -9.07
CA PHE A 73 -6.07 -10.83 -10.44
C PHE A 73 -7.38 -10.26 -11.02
N GLU A 74 -8.53 -10.80 -10.60
CA GLU A 74 -9.84 -10.27 -10.99
C GLU A 74 -10.04 -8.82 -10.50
N ASP A 75 -9.60 -8.50 -9.28
CA ASP A 75 -9.62 -7.12 -8.78
C ASP A 75 -8.78 -6.19 -9.65
N ILE A 76 -7.58 -6.63 -10.05
CA ILE A 76 -6.71 -5.87 -10.97
C ILE A 76 -7.43 -5.62 -12.29
N ALA A 77 -7.98 -6.67 -12.91
CA ALA A 77 -8.68 -6.57 -14.18
C ALA A 77 -9.91 -5.64 -14.09
N ASN A 78 -10.67 -5.72 -13.00
CA ASN A 78 -11.83 -4.86 -12.77
C ASN A 78 -11.42 -3.39 -12.56
N THR A 79 -10.36 -3.14 -11.79
CA THR A 79 -9.82 -1.79 -11.58
C THR A 79 -9.40 -1.16 -12.91
N LEU A 80 -8.65 -1.90 -13.74
CA LEU A 80 -8.12 -1.41 -15.00
C LEU A 80 -9.18 -1.14 -16.09
N ARG A 81 -10.41 -1.65 -15.92
CA ARG A 81 -11.54 -1.27 -16.80
C ARG A 81 -12.00 0.17 -16.57
N THR A 82 -11.77 0.74 -15.42
CA THR A 82 -12.31 2.05 -15.02
C THR A 82 -11.25 3.11 -14.82
N ALA A 83 -10.07 2.73 -14.32
CA ALA A 83 -8.95 3.64 -14.05
C ALA A 83 -7.64 2.88 -13.88
N THR A 84 -6.52 3.59 -14.05
CA THR A 84 -5.17 3.04 -13.85
C THR A 84 -4.56 3.68 -12.61
N PRO A 85 -4.30 2.91 -11.54
CA PRO A 85 -3.55 3.39 -10.38
C PRO A 85 -2.05 3.40 -10.69
N ASP A 86 -1.27 4.10 -9.85
CA ASP A 86 0.18 4.13 -9.97
C ASP A 86 0.84 2.87 -9.38
N TYR A 87 0.17 2.19 -8.44
CA TYR A 87 0.57 0.90 -7.89
C TYR A 87 -0.60 0.15 -7.27
N PHE A 88 -0.44 -1.16 -7.10
CA PHE A 88 -1.36 -2.01 -6.36
C PHE A 88 -0.78 -2.42 -5.01
N GLY A 89 -1.53 -2.22 -3.93
CA GLY A 89 -1.29 -2.88 -2.64
C GLY A 89 -2.01 -4.23 -2.62
N CYS A 90 -1.27 -5.32 -2.69
CA CYS A 90 -1.82 -6.66 -2.87
C CYS A 90 -1.67 -7.50 -1.60
N GLY A 91 -2.76 -8.03 -1.08
CA GLY A 91 -2.75 -8.86 0.13
C GLY A 91 -4.12 -9.37 0.54
N PRO A 92 -4.23 -9.99 1.73
CA PRO A 92 -3.16 -10.19 2.71
C PRO A 92 -2.25 -11.38 2.35
N PHE A 93 -0.96 -11.25 2.67
CA PHE A 93 -0.02 -12.38 2.57
C PHE A 93 -0.36 -13.49 3.56
N ARG A 94 -0.65 -13.08 4.81
CA ARG A 94 -1.00 -13.96 5.94
C ARG A 94 -2.13 -13.32 6.74
N TYR A 95 -2.75 -14.09 7.62
CA TYR A 95 -3.73 -13.56 8.57
C TYR A 95 -3.15 -12.39 9.37
N THR A 96 -3.95 -11.34 9.53
CA THR A 96 -3.58 -10.16 10.32
C THR A 96 -4.82 -9.62 11.05
N THR A 97 -4.64 -9.11 12.24
CA THR A 97 -5.69 -8.45 13.04
C THR A 97 -5.85 -6.96 12.69
N THR A 98 -4.98 -6.42 11.85
CA THR A 98 -4.96 -4.98 11.50
C THR A 98 -6.17 -4.54 10.67
N LYS A 99 -6.77 -5.46 9.89
CA LYS A 99 -8.01 -5.20 9.12
C LYS A 99 -9.13 -6.14 9.57
N GLN A 100 -10.35 -5.60 9.71
CA GLN A 100 -11.58 -6.38 9.80
C GLN A 100 -12.00 -6.82 8.39
N ASN A 101 -12.63 -8.01 8.25
CA ASN A 101 -13.05 -8.59 6.97
C ASN A 101 -11.89 -8.85 5.99
N LEU A 102 -10.98 -9.76 6.40
CA LEU A 102 -9.86 -10.16 5.56
C LEU A 102 -10.34 -10.92 4.31
N ALA A 103 -9.81 -10.54 3.17
CA ALA A 103 -9.83 -11.34 1.95
C ALA A 103 -9.06 -12.67 2.15
N PRO A 104 -9.24 -13.67 1.28
CA PRO A 104 -8.49 -14.91 1.34
C PRO A 104 -6.97 -14.66 1.40
N ILE A 105 -6.29 -15.43 2.24
CA ILE A 105 -4.83 -15.38 2.39
C ILE A 105 -4.17 -15.80 1.09
N LEU A 106 -3.23 -15.00 0.60
CA LEU A 106 -2.54 -15.25 -0.67
C LEU A 106 -1.34 -16.21 -0.53
N GLY A 107 -0.53 -16.03 0.49
CA GLY A 107 0.76 -16.73 0.58
C GLY A 107 1.63 -16.49 -0.65
N THR A 108 2.73 -17.21 -0.80
CA THR A 108 3.60 -17.10 -1.98
C THR A 108 2.93 -17.62 -3.26
N GLU A 109 2.08 -18.63 -3.16
CA GLU A 109 1.37 -19.21 -4.31
C GLU A 109 0.38 -18.20 -4.92
N GLY A 110 -0.37 -17.47 -4.08
CA GLY A 110 -1.27 -16.41 -4.54
C GLY A 110 -0.53 -15.30 -5.28
N TYR A 111 0.63 -14.84 -4.76
CA TYR A 111 1.44 -13.85 -5.47
C TYR A 111 1.97 -14.38 -6.80
N ARG A 112 2.51 -15.60 -6.85
CA ARG A 112 2.98 -16.20 -8.12
C ARG A 112 1.86 -16.28 -9.15
N ALA A 113 0.66 -16.68 -8.74
CA ALA A 113 -0.50 -16.74 -9.62
C ALA A 113 -0.89 -15.36 -10.16
N ILE A 114 -0.98 -14.33 -9.28
CA ILE A 114 -1.33 -12.96 -9.66
C ILE A 114 -0.27 -12.38 -10.60
N ILE A 115 1.00 -12.43 -10.24
CA ILE A 115 2.11 -11.92 -11.07
C ILE A 115 2.19 -12.66 -12.41
N GLY A 116 1.97 -13.98 -12.42
CA GLY A 116 1.91 -14.77 -13.65
C GLY A 116 0.79 -14.32 -14.59
N GLN A 117 -0.39 -14.01 -14.05
CA GLN A 117 -1.49 -13.45 -14.83
C GLN A 117 -1.20 -12.03 -15.32
N MET A 118 -0.62 -11.17 -14.49
CA MET A 118 -0.24 -9.82 -14.91
C MET A 118 0.73 -9.85 -16.09
N ARG A 119 1.79 -10.70 -16.02
CA ARG A 119 2.74 -10.88 -17.12
C ARG A 119 2.06 -11.39 -18.40
N LYS A 120 1.14 -12.36 -18.26
CA LYS A 120 0.39 -12.91 -19.41
C LYS A 120 -0.48 -11.85 -20.09
N HIS A 121 -0.96 -10.85 -19.35
CA HIS A 121 -1.81 -9.77 -19.85
C HIS A 121 -1.05 -8.46 -20.08
N ASP A 122 0.27 -8.47 -20.06
CA ASP A 122 1.16 -7.30 -20.29
C ASP A 122 0.86 -6.12 -19.34
N ILE A 123 0.55 -6.44 -18.06
CA ILE A 123 0.27 -5.45 -17.02
C ILE A 123 1.57 -5.19 -16.24
N HIS A 124 2.08 -3.95 -16.31
CA HIS A 124 3.37 -3.55 -15.72
C HIS A 124 3.23 -2.63 -14.50
N ILE A 125 2.02 -2.46 -13.96
CA ILE A 125 1.79 -1.65 -12.77
C ILE A 125 2.47 -2.30 -11.57
N PRO A 126 3.27 -1.55 -10.77
CA PRO A 126 3.94 -2.08 -9.60
C PRO A 126 2.98 -2.74 -8.59
N ILE A 127 3.40 -3.86 -8.02
CA ILE A 127 2.71 -4.53 -6.91
C ILE A 127 3.56 -4.43 -5.64
N VAL A 128 2.92 -3.96 -4.56
CA VAL A 128 3.45 -3.95 -3.19
C VAL A 128 2.71 -5.00 -2.38
N ALA A 129 3.42 -5.99 -1.87
CA ALA A 129 2.87 -7.03 -1.01
C ALA A 129 2.56 -6.48 0.38
N ILE A 130 1.39 -6.84 0.96
CA ILE A 130 0.95 -6.34 2.26
C ILE A 130 0.22 -7.42 3.08
N GLY A 131 0.19 -7.23 4.39
CA GLY A 131 -0.68 -7.95 5.33
C GLY A 131 -0.04 -9.18 5.96
N GLY A 132 0.35 -9.05 7.24
CA GLY A 132 0.90 -10.14 8.05
C GLY A 132 2.31 -10.60 7.65
N ILE A 133 3.08 -9.72 6.99
CA ILE A 133 4.44 -10.01 6.53
C ILE A 133 5.44 -9.77 7.66
N GLY A 134 6.28 -10.76 7.93
CA GLY A 134 7.45 -10.65 8.80
C GLY A 134 8.75 -10.66 8.02
N LYS A 135 9.85 -10.28 8.68
CA LYS A 135 11.19 -10.24 8.08
C LYS A 135 11.58 -11.53 7.35
N GLY A 136 11.30 -12.68 7.95
CA GLY A 136 11.62 -13.98 7.36
C GLY A 136 10.88 -14.33 6.07
N ASP A 137 9.79 -13.62 5.77
CA ASP A 137 8.97 -13.86 4.58
C ASP A 137 9.51 -13.10 3.34
N ILE A 138 10.28 -12.02 3.57
CA ILE A 138 10.70 -11.06 2.55
C ILE A 138 11.37 -11.71 1.34
N PRO A 139 12.41 -12.56 1.51
CA PRO A 139 13.07 -13.18 0.36
C PRO A 139 12.13 -14.02 -0.51
N ALA A 140 11.22 -14.78 0.14
CA ALA A 140 10.26 -15.62 -0.57
C ALA A 140 9.21 -14.81 -1.32
N ILE A 141 8.75 -13.69 -0.74
CA ILE A 141 7.78 -12.78 -1.37
C ILE A 141 8.42 -12.04 -2.54
N MET A 142 9.63 -11.50 -2.38
CA MET A 142 10.35 -10.82 -3.45
C MET A 142 10.65 -11.78 -4.62
N ALA A 143 10.97 -13.04 -4.34
CA ALA A 143 11.15 -14.08 -5.37
C ALA A 143 9.86 -14.39 -6.17
N CYS A 144 8.68 -13.98 -5.70
CA CYS A 144 7.43 -14.07 -6.48
C CYS A 144 7.34 -13.00 -7.58
N GLY A 145 8.19 -11.97 -7.54
CA GLY A 145 8.25 -10.90 -8.53
C GLY A 145 7.41 -9.66 -8.19
N VAL A 146 7.08 -9.44 -6.92
CA VAL A 146 6.51 -8.18 -6.44
C VAL A 146 7.58 -7.07 -6.47
N ASN A 147 7.16 -5.81 -6.49
CA ASN A 147 8.04 -4.66 -6.60
C ASN A 147 8.43 -4.07 -5.24
N GLY A 148 7.72 -4.44 -4.18
CA GLY A 148 7.98 -3.96 -2.84
C GLY A 148 7.10 -4.60 -1.80
N ILE A 149 7.31 -4.20 -0.54
CA ILE A 149 6.62 -4.77 0.63
C ILE A 149 6.15 -3.62 1.53
N ALA A 150 4.91 -3.72 2.02
CA ALA A 150 4.37 -2.82 3.03
C ALA A 150 4.30 -3.53 4.39
N LEU A 151 4.98 -2.97 5.37
CA LEU A 151 5.08 -3.48 6.73
C LEU A 151 4.47 -2.49 7.73
N SER A 152 3.88 -3.00 8.79
CA SER A 152 3.38 -2.21 9.92
C SER A 152 3.72 -2.91 11.24
N GLY A 153 2.92 -3.88 11.66
CA GLY A 153 3.07 -4.51 12.97
C GLY A 153 4.43 -5.18 13.20
N SER A 154 5.06 -5.74 12.18
CA SER A 154 6.40 -6.34 12.30
C SER A 154 7.50 -5.34 12.65
N ILE A 155 7.33 -4.07 12.26
CA ILE A 155 8.25 -2.99 12.62
C ILE A 155 7.83 -2.35 13.96
N LEU A 156 6.55 -1.92 14.06
CA LEU A 156 6.06 -1.15 15.21
C LEU A 156 6.08 -1.95 16.52
N ASN A 157 5.92 -3.26 16.46
CA ASN A 157 5.93 -4.15 17.64
C ASN A 157 7.31 -4.79 17.89
N ALA A 158 8.33 -4.45 17.10
CA ALA A 158 9.69 -4.93 17.35
C ALA A 158 10.25 -4.30 18.64
N GLN A 159 11.13 -5.02 19.34
CA GLN A 159 11.80 -4.50 20.53
C GLN A 159 12.64 -3.26 20.20
N ASP A 160 13.26 -3.24 19.04
CA ASP A 160 13.95 -2.09 18.45
C ASP A 160 13.49 -1.91 17.00
N PRO A 161 12.50 -1.01 16.76
CA PRO A 161 11.95 -0.76 15.42
C PRO A 161 13.00 -0.23 14.42
N ILE A 162 14.00 0.52 14.90
CA ILE A 162 15.04 1.09 14.03
C ILE A 162 15.94 -0.01 13.49
N THR A 163 16.47 -0.85 14.37
CA THR A 163 17.29 -2.01 13.97
C THR A 163 16.49 -2.98 13.11
N GLU A 164 15.19 -3.22 13.42
CA GLU A 164 14.36 -4.10 12.60
C GLU A 164 14.16 -3.54 11.20
N MET A 165 13.94 -2.22 11.07
CA MET A 165 13.82 -1.59 9.75
C MET A 165 15.12 -1.66 8.95
N GLN A 166 16.28 -1.45 9.57
CA GLN A 166 17.58 -1.63 8.92
C GLN A 166 17.78 -3.07 8.41
N ASN A 167 17.41 -4.06 9.22
CA ASN A 167 17.45 -5.47 8.84
C ASN A 167 16.52 -5.76 7.64
N VAL A 168 15.32 -5.17 7.64
CA VAL A 168 14.37 -5.30 6.51
C VAL A 168 14.96 -4.71 5.23
N LEU A 169 15.52 -3.50 5.29
CA LEU A 169 16.12 -2.84 4.12
C LEU A 169 17.28 -3.63 3.53
N SER A 170 18.01 -4.39 4.34
CA SER A 170 19.10 -5.24 3.85
C SER A 170 18.63 -6.49 3.08
N LEU A 171 17.33 -6.79 3.08
CA LEU A 171 16.73 -7.93 2.40
C LEU A 171 15.99 -7.55 1.09
N LEU A 172 15.90 -6.26 0.79
CA LEU A 172 15.27 -5.70 -0.41
C LEU A 172 16.31 -5.35 -1.46
#